data_15f18e9a78cf5935f753042f06e87495
#
_entry.id   15f18e9a78cf5935f753042f06e87495
#
_cell.length_a   1.000
_cell.length_b   1.000
_cell.length_c   1.000
_cell.angle_alpha   90.00
_cell.angle_beta   90.00
_cell.angle_gamma   90.00
#
_symmetry.space_group_name_H-M   'P 1'
#
loop_
_entity.id
_entity.type
_entity.pdbx_description
1 polymer ?
#
loop_
_entity_poly.entity_id
_entity_poly.type
_entity_poly.pdbx_seq_one_letter_code
_entity_poly.pdbx_strand_id
1 'polypeptide(L)'
;YAEMYPDACVLLVDTYNVLRHGVPDAIKVFDEVLKPMGKRPKGIRIDSGDIAYLSKKARKMLDEAGYPDCTICASNSLDEYIVRDLILQGARVDSFGIGENMITAKSDPVFGGVYKLAAVREDDGSYTPKMKLSESAEKMTIPCLKKVWRIYDQDGKAMADLITMADEVVETQHGITLFDPIETWKECTYVNCTARCLSTPIYENGKRVYNSPSLDDIKKFCKAQVGTLWDEVKRFENPHRYYVDLSQKLWDTRSTLLKKLSK
;
A
#
# COMPACT_ATOMS: atom_id res chain seq x y z
N TYR A 1 -34.05 11.93 -13.99
CA TYR A 1 -32.65 12.09 -13.58
C TYR A 1 -31.79 12.69 -14.70
N ALA A 2 -31.93 12.20 -15.93
CA ALA A 2 -31.19 12.70 -17.09
C ALA A 2 -31.52 14.19 -17.38
N GLU A 3 -32.76 14.61 -17.23
CA GLU A 3 -33.20 16.01 -17.37
C GLU A 3 -32.57 16.92 -16.29
N MET A 4 -32.49 16.43 -15.06
CA MET A 4 -31.94 17.20 -13.92
C MET A 4 -30.40 17.29 -13.95
N TYR A 5 -29.73 16.24 -14.42
CA TYR A 5 -28.26 16.11 -14.39
C TYR A 5 -27.69 15.71 -15.76
N PRO A 6 -27.94 16.47 -16.82
CA PRO A 6 -27.59 16.07 -18.18
C PRO A 6 -26.08 15.93 -18.41
N ASP A 7 -25.24 16.72 -17.73
CA ASP A 7 -23.79 16.70 -17.83
C ASP A 7 -23.12 15.63 -16.95
N ALA A 8 -23.88 15.05 -16.01
CA ALA A 8 -23.39 14.03 -15.05
C ALA A 8 -24.25 12.76 -15.06
N CYS A 9 -24.97 12.51 -16.16
CA CYS A 9 -25.91 11.39 -16.25
C CYS A 9 -25.16 10.05 -16.27
N VAL A 10 -25.21 9.33 -15.15
CA VAL A 10 -24.77 7.93 -14.98
C VAL A 10 -25.97 7.12 -14.53
N LEU A 11 -26.41 6.13 -15.32
CA LEU A 11 -27.60 5.34 -15.04
C LEU A 11 -27.24 3.95 -14.50
N LEU A 12 -27.87 3.56 -13.37
CA LEU A 12 -27.79 2.20 -12.83
C LEU A 12 -28.70 1.28 -13.68
N VAL A 13 -28.14 0.20 -14.23
CA VAL A 13 -28.80 -0.59 -15.28
C VAL A 13 -29.15 -2.02 -14.87
N ASP A 14 -28.90 -2.41 -13.62
CA ASP A 14 -29.03 -3.79 -13.18
C ASP A 14 -30.22 -4.09 -12.23
N THR A 15 -31.18 -3.16 -12.13
CA THR A 15 -32.35 -3.36 -11.27
C THR A 15 -33.15 -4.62 -11.61
N TYR A 16 -33.29 -4.93 -12.90
CA TYR A 16 -33.99 -6.15 -13.37
C TYR A 16 -33.08 -7.05 -14.20
N ASN A 17 -32.81 -6.63 -15.44
CA ASN A 17 -31.94 -7.35 -16.36
C ASN A 17 -31.13 -6.39 -17.19
N VAL A 18 -29.82 -6.42 -17.00
CA VAL A 18 -28.86 -5.49 -17.62
C VAL A 18 -29.00 -5.46 -19.13
N LEU A 19 -29.06 -6.62 -19.78
CA LEU A 19 -28.97 -6.72 -21.26
C LEU A 19 -30.33 -6.62 -21.96
N ARG A 20 -31.41 -7.06 -21.30
CA ARG A 20 -32.76 -7.04 -21.91
C ARG A 20 -33.51 -5.72 -21.66
N HIS A 21 -33.20 -5.04 -20.57
CA HIS A 21 -33.89 -3.84 -20.13
C HIS A 21 -32.92 -2.70 -19.81
N GLY A 22 -32.02 -2.84 -18.85
CA GLY A 22 -31.25 -1.75 -18.29
C GLY A 22 -30.42 -0.97 -19.33
N VAL A 23 -29.61 -1.64 -20.16
CA VAL A 23 -28.82 -0.97 -21.20
C VAL A 23 -29.69 -0.47 -22.35
N PRO A 24 -30.69 -1.24 -22.89
CA PRO A 24 -31.62 -0.70 -23.87
C PRO A 24 -32.40 0.53 -23.39
N ASP A 25 -32.92 0.53 -22.16
CA ASP A 25 -33.64 1.65 -21.59
C ASP A 25 -32.72 2.86 -21.38
N ALA A 26 -31.47 2.62 -20.95
CA ALA A 26 -30.47 3.70 -20.87
C ALA A 26 -30.20 4.34 -22.22
N ILE A 27 -30.01 3.54 -23.29
CA ILE A 27 -29.81 4.02 -24.65
C ILE A 27 -31.02 4.83 -25.12
N LYS A 28 -32.23 4.36 -24.81
CA LYS A 28 -33.46 5.10 -25.11
C LYS A 28 -33.47 6.48 -24.44
N VAL A 29 -33.11 6.55 -23.16
CA VAL A 29 -33.00 7.84 -22.44
C VAL A 29 -31.93 8.74 -23.06
N PHE A 30 -30.82 8.18 -23.50
CA PHE A 30 -29.77 8.95 -24.18
C PHE A 30 -30.25 9.55 -25.50
N ASP A 31 -31.00 8.78 -26.29
CA ASP A 31 -31.55 9.23 -27.56
C ASP A 31 -32.70 10.22 -27.40
N GLU A 32 -33.64 9.95 -26.49
CA GLU A 32 -34.87 10.72 -26.35
C GLU A 32 -34.75 11.95 -25.44
N VAL A 33 -33.80 11.94 -24.48
CA VAL A 33 -33.63 13.03 -23.51
C VAL A 33 -32.33 13.78 -23.70
N LEU A 34 -31.17 13.11 -23.64
CA LEU A 34 -29.87 13.80 -23.67
C LEU A 34 -29.53 14.36 -25.05
N LYS A 35 -29.72 13.57 -26.09
CA LYS A 35 -29.39 13.96 -27.48
C LYS A 35 -30.16 15.22 -27.97
N PRO A 36 -31.49 15.37 -27.73
CA PRO A 36 -32.20 16.62 -28.03
C PRO A 36 -31.67 17.83 -27.27
N MET A 37 -31.11 17.63 -26.08
CA MET A 37 -30.48 18.68 -25.26
C MET A 37 -29.04 19.02 -25.74
N GLY A 38 -28.53 18.35 -26.77
CA GLY A 38 -27.14 18.49 -27.20
C GLY A 38 -26.13 17.88 -26.20
N LYS A 39 -26.57 16.97 -25.37
CA LYS A 39 -25.73 16.35 -24.31
C LYS A 39 -25.42 14.88 -24.62
N ARG A 40 -24.35 14.38 -23.99
CA ARG A 40 -23.93 12.98 -24.09
C ARG A 40 -23.96 12.32 -22.71
N PRO A 41 -24.29 11.01 -22.63
CA PRO A 41 -24.26 10.31 -21.36
C PRO A 41 -22.84 10.27 -20.78
N LYS A 42 -22.74 10.42 -19.45
CA LYS A 42 -21.47 10.24 -18.76
C LYS A 42 -21.12 8.77 -18.64
N GLY A 43 -22.11 7.91 -18.32
CA GLY A 43 -21.86 6.49 -18.15
C GLY A 43 -23.08 5.68 -17.75
N ILE A 44 -22.85 4.39 -17.60
CA ILE A 44 -23.74 3.44 -16.92
C ILE A 44 -23.01 2.82 -15.71
N ARG A 45 -23.79 2.30 -14.75
CA ARG A 45 -23.26 1.58 -13.59
C ARG A 45 -23.86 0.17 -13.53
N ILE A 46 -23.00 -0.84 -13.31
CA ILE A 46 -23.36 -2.24 -13.09
C ILE A 46 -22.92 -2.61 -11.67
N ASP A 47 -23.86 -3.01 -10.81
CA ASP A 47 -23.66 -3.28 -9.38
C ASP A 47 -23.94 -4.74 -9.02
N SER A 48 -24.35 -5.60 -9.96
CA SER A 48 -24.70 -6.99 -9.71
C SER A 48 -24.46 -7.91 -10.93
N GLY A 49 -24.46 -9.21 -10.66
CA GLY A 49 -24.26 -10.24 -11.67
C GLY A 49 -22.78 -10.47 -12.06
N ASP A 50 -22.57 -11.15 -13.18
CA ASP A 50 -21.21 -11.35 -13.74
C ASP A 50 -20.73 -10.08 -14.44
N ILE A 51 -20.01 -9.25 -13.70
CA ILE A 51 -19.54 -7.93 -14.16
C ILE A 51 -18.66 -8.06 -15.41
N ALA A 52 -17.79 -9.10 -15.49
CA ALA A 52 -16.91 -9.28 -16.63
C ALA A 52 -17.70 -9.59 -17.92
N TYR A 53 -18.68 -10.46 -17.82
CA TYR A 53 -19.56 -10.79 -18.94
C TYR A 53 -20.47 -9.61 -19.31
N LEU A 54 -21.15 -9.03 -18.32
CA LEU A 54 -22.12 -7.97 -18.54
C LEU A 54 -21.48 -6.70 -19.12
N SER A 55 -20.30 -6.29 -18.60
CA SER A 55 -19.61 -5.11 -19.10
C SER A 55 -19.17 -5.24 -20.57
N LYS A 56 -18.70 -6.44 -20.98
CA LYS A 56 -18.37 -6.71 -22.39
C LYS A 56 -19.58 -6.61 -23.30
N LYS A 57 -20.73 -7.13 -22.88
CA LYS A 57 -21.97 -7.06 -23.65
C LYS A 57 -22.55 -5.65 -23.67
N ALA A 58 -22.57 -4.97 -22.53
CA ALA A 58 -23.02 -3.58 -22.41
C ALA A 58 -22.17 -2.64 -23.28
N ARG A 59 -20.82 -2.80 -23.27
CA ARG A 59 -19.92 -2.03 -24.12
C ARG A 59 -20.26 -2.17 -25.59
N LYS A 60 -20.47 -3.43 -26.06
CA LYS A 60 -20.88 -3.67 -27.45
C LYS A 60 -22.19 -2.98 -27.80
N MET A 61 -23.21 -3.06 -26.94
CA MET A 61 -24.50 -2.42 -27.16
C MET A 61 -24.39 -0.90 -27.22
N LEU A 62 -23.59 -0.31 -26.33
CA LEU A 62 -23.36 1.14 -26.30
C LEU A 62 -22.61 1.63 -27.56
N ASP A 63 -21.61 0.87 -28.02
CA ASP A 63 -20.85 1.16 -29.24
C ASP A 63 -21.76 1.11 -30.50
N GLU A 64 -22.57 0.07 -30.61
CA GLU A 64 -23.54 -0.12 -31.71
C GLU A 64 -24.60 0.99 -31.71
N ALA A 65 -24.97 1.52 -30.56
CA ALA A 65 -25.90 2.64 -30.41
C ALA A 65 -25.26 4.03 -30.63
N GLY A 66 -23.95 4.10 -30.89
CA GLY A 66 -23.23 5.36 -31.13
C GLY A 66 -22.75 6.09 -29.88
N TYR A 67 -22.59 5.37 -28.76
CA TYR A 67 -22.12 5.89 -27.47
C TYR A 67 -20.78 5.24 -27.03
N PRO A 68 -19.71 5.26 -27.87
CA PRO A 68 -18.41 4.66 -27.49
C PRO A 68 -17.72 5.39 -26.33
N ASP A 69 -18.08 6.65 -26.09
CA ASP A 69 -17.59 7.53 -25.02
C ASP A 69 -18.35 7.36 -23.69
N CYS A 70 -19.47 6.64 -23.67
CA CYS A 70 -20.23 6.34 -22.45
C CYS A 70 -19.41 5.39 -21.57
N THR A 71 -19.01 5.81 -20.37
CA THR A 71 -18.21 4.99 -19.45
C THR A 71 -19.03 3.89 -18.76
N ILE A 72 -18.38 2.80 -18.37
CA ILE A 72 -18.97 1.72 -17.58
C ILE A 72 -18.32 1.73 -16.20
N CYS A 73 -19.10 2.00 -15.16
CA CYS A 73 -18.68 1.89 -13.77
C CYS A 73 -19.14 0.54 -13.20
N ALA A 74 -18.25 -0.19 -12.57
CA ALA A 74 -18.57 -1.39 -11.81
C ALA A 74 -18.50 -1.13 -10.30
N SER A 75 -19.41 -1.74 -9.55
CA SER A 75 -19.43 -1.68 -8.08
C SER A 75 -19.95 -3.00 -7.52
N ASN A 76 -20.22 -3.08 -6.23
CA ASN A 76 -20.64 -4.26 -5.46
C ASN A 76 -19.46 -5.03 -4.84
N SER A 77 -19.21 -4.75 -3.56
CA SER A 77 -18.27 -5.50 -2.70
C SER A 77 -16.89 -5.74 -3.32
N LEU A 78 -16.46 -4.83 -4.19
CA LEU A 78 -15.17 -4.95 -4.88
C LEU A 78 -14.01 -4.78 -3.90
N ASP A 79 -12.96 -5.54 -4.14
CA ASP A 79 -11.66 -5.44 -3.49
C ASP A 79 -10.53 -5.57 -4.55
N GLU A 80 -9.30 -5.50 -4.10
CA GLU A 80 -8.12 -5.60 -4.96
C GLU A 80 -8.04 -6.91 -5.76
N TYR A 81 -8.53 -8.01 -5.20
CA TYR A 81 -8.52 -9.33 -5.84
C TYR A 81 -9.58 -9.41 -6.94
N ILE A 82 -10.80 -8.99 -6.63
CA ILE A 82 -11.90 -8.97 -7.60
C ILE A 82 -11.59 -8.01 -8.75
N VAL A 83 -11.04 -6.82 -8.47
CA VAL A 83 -10.63 -5.86 -9.52
C VAL A 83 -9.57 -6.46 -10.42
N ARG A 84 -8.53 -7.10 -9.87
CA ARG A 84 -7.52 -7.82 -10.65
C ARG A 84 -8.15 -8.86 -11.55
N ASP A 85 -9.04 -9.68 -11.01
CA ASP A 85 -9.66 -10.79 -11.74
C ASP A 85 -10.59 -10.28 -12.85
N LEU A 86 -11.34 -9.20 -12.61
CA LEU A 86 -12.15 -8.55 -13.64
C LEU A 86 -11.28 -8.05 -14.82
N ILE A 87 -10.13 -7.43 -14.51
CA ILE A 87 -9.18 -6.97 -15.53
C ILE A 87 -8.61 -8.17 -16.32
N LEU A 88 -8.18 -9.23 -15.65
CA LEU A 88 -7.65 -10.44 -16.28
C LEU A 88 -8.69 -11.13 -17.17
N GLN A 89 -9.97 -11.12 -16.79
CA GLN A 89 -11.07 -11.64 -17.58
C GLN A 89 -11.45 -10.73 -18.76
N GLY A 90 -10.81 -9.57 -18.91
CA GLY A 90 -11.06 -8.63 -19.97
C GLY A 90 -12.38 -7.86 -19.82
N ALA A 91 -12.82 -7.60 -18.59
CA ALA A 91 -13.95 -6.73 -18.32
C ALA A 91 -13.76 -5.36 -18.99
N ARG A 92 -14.85 -4.80 -19.51
CA ARG A 92 -14.86 -3.48 -20.15
C ARG A 92 -15.38 -2.44 -19.16
N VAL A 93 -14.59 -2.17 -18.14
CA VAL A 93 -14.91 -1.27 -17.03
C VAL A 93 -13.91 -0.11 -17.04
N ASP A 94 -14.43 1.11 -16.98
CA ASP A 94 -13.64 2.36 -17.02
C ASP A 94 -13.36 2.88 -15.59
N SER A 95 -14.23 2.55 -14.64
CA SER A 95 -14.09 2.97 -13.24
C SER A 95 -14.72 1.96 -12.27
N PHE A 96 -14.20 1.95 -11.05
CA PHE A 96 -14.66 1.06 -9.98
C PHE A 96 -15.18 1.88 -8.79
N GLY A 97 -16.38 1.55 -8.32
CA GLY A 97 -16.94 2.03 -7.07
C GLY A 97 -16.58 1.08 -5.93
N ILE A 98 -15.56 1.41 -5.15
CA ILE A 98 -15.09 0.59 -4.02
C ILE A 98 -15.37 1.35 -2.73
N GLY A 99 -16.14 0.74 -1.84
CA GLY A 99 -16.55 1.36 -0.58
C GLY A 99 -16.08 0.56 0.64
N GLU A 100 -16.94 -0.35 1.09
CA GLU A 100 -16.78 -1.10 2.34
C GLU A 100 -15.40 -1.76 2.49
N ASN A 101 -14.97 -2.54 1.52
CA ASN A 101 -13.70 -3.28 1.60
C ASN A 101 -12.47 -2.37 1.69
N MET A 102 -12.53 -1.19 1.03
CA MET A 102 -11.45 -0.20 1.07
C MET A 102 -11.45 0.59 2.38
N ILE A 103 -12.63 1.08 2.84
CA ILE A 103 -12.68 1.92 4.04
C ILE A 103 -12.43 1.15 5.33
N THR A 104 -12.76 -0.14 5.35
CA THR A 104 -12.46 -1.05 6.48
C THR A 104 -11.08 -1.67 6.38
N ALA A 105 -10.35 -1.48 5.26
CA ALA A 105 -9.10 -2.19 4.96
C ALA A 105 -9.26 -3.70 5.20
N LYS A 106 -10.30 -4.32 4.63
CA LYS A 106 -10.81 -5.66 4.98
C LYS A 106 -9.75 -6.75 4.97
N SER A 107 -8.76 -6.68 4.08
CA SER A 107 -7.65 -7.64 3.99
C SER A 107 -6.68 -7.54 5.16
N ASP A 108 -6.48 -6.34 5.74
CA ASP A 108 -5.62 -6.08 6.90
C ASP A 108 -6.13 -4.86 7.68
N PRO A 109 -7.21 -5.04 8.48
CA PRO A 109 -7.96 -3.92 9.06
C PRO A 109 -7.27 -3.24 10.25
N VAL A 110 -6.20 -3.84 10.79
CA VAL A 110 -5.54 -3.35 12.01
C VAL A 110 -4.02 -3.38 11.87
N PHE A 111 -3.39 -2.22 12.03
CA PHE A 111 -1.96 -2.17 12.31
C PHE A 111 -1.71 -2.63 13.75
N GLY A 112 -1.18 -3.84 13.92
CA GLY A 112 -0.84 -4.40 15.21
C GLY A 112 0.29 -3.59 15.87
N GLY A 113 -0.06 -2.66 16.76
CA GLY A 113 0.90 -1.88 17.53
C GLY A 113 1.33 -2.59 18.81
N VAL A 114 2.65 -2.64 19.07
CA VAL A 114 3.23 -3.17 20.32
C VAL A 114 4.22 -2.15 20.87
N TYR A 115 4.10 -1.85 22.16
CA TYR A 115 5.05 -1.01 22.88
C TYR A 115 5.91 -1.87 23.81
N LYS A 116 7.23 -1.79 23.70
CA LYS A 116 8.17 -2.54 24.54
C LYS A 116 9.33 -1.66 24.98
N LEU A 117 9.75 -1.81 26.25
CA LEU A 117 10.96 -1.17 26.75
C LEU A 117 12.18 -1.75 26.04
N ALA A 118 12.97 -0.91 25.38
CA ALA A 118 14.17 -1.29 24.62
C ALA A 118 15.47 -0.75 25.24
N ALA A 119 15.40 0.34 25.99
CA ALA A 119 16.53 0.92 26.70
C ALA A 119 16.06 1.82 27.85
N VAL A 120 16.90 2.01 28.84
CA VAL A 120 16.73 3.00 29.90
C VAL A 120 17.87 3.99 29.81
N ARG A 121 17.58 5.28 29.88
CA ARG A 121 18.58 6.34 29.94
C ARG A 121 19.10 6.46 31.37
N GLU A 122 20.41 6.41 31.52
CA GLU A 122 21.11 6.56 32.78
C GLU A 122 21.39 8.06 33.08
N ASP A 123 21.81 8.38 34.31
CA ASP A 123 22.08 9.76 34.72
C ASP A 123 23.24 10.43 33.97
N ASP A 124 24.20 9.63 33.48
CA ASP A 124 25.31 10.08 32.64
C ASP A 124 24.91 10.32 31.19
N GLY A 125 23.64 10.08 30.85
CA GLY A 125 23.09 10.23 29.49
C GLY A 125 23.29 9.01 28.59
N SER A 126 23.99 7.97 29.05
CA SER A 126 24.12 6.71 28.33
C SER A 126 22.79 5.92 28.32
N TYR A 127 22.72 4.88 27.51
CA TYR A 127 21.54 4.02 27.42
C TYR A 127 21.88 2.56 27.78
N THR A 128 21.28 2.05 28.85
CA THR A 128 21.34 0.63 29.20
C THR A 128 20.33 -0.15 28.36
N PRO A 129 20.76 -1.08 27.49
CA PRO A 129 19.85 -1.88 26.69
C PRO A 129 18.94 -2.77 27.53
N LYS A 130 17.68 -2.83 27.16
CA LYS A 130 16.67 -3.72 27.77
C LYS A 130 16.03 -4.61 26.72
N MET A 131 15.66 -5.83 27.12
CA MET A 131 15.03 -6.79 26.24
C MET A 131 14.01 -7.62 27.00
N LYS A 132 12.87 -7.86 26.38
CA LYS A 132 11.92 -8.89 26.82
C LYS A 132 12.14 -10.15 26.00
N LEU A 133 12.31 -11.28 26.67
CA LEU A 133 12.31 -12.60 26.03
C LEU A 133 10.87 -13.03 25.71
N SER A 134 10.74 -13.82 24.66
CA SER A 134 9.48 -14.42 24.23
C SER A 134 9.78 -15.79 23.63
N GLU A 135 8.88 -16.75 23.80
CA GLU A 135 8.95 -18.05 23.13
C GLU A 135 8.90 -17.92 21.59
N SER A 136 8.24 -16.88 21.09
CA SER A 136 8.22 -16.55 19.68
C SER A 136 9.35 -15.59 19.33
N ALA A 137 10.26 -16.00 18.45
CA ALA A 137 11.41 -15.20 18.02
C ALA A 137 11.01 -13.84 17.42
N GLU A 138 9.89 -13.80 16.67
CA GLU A 138 9.35 -12.58 16.07
C GLU A 138 8.84 -11.56 17.11
N LYS A 139 8.51 -12.03 18.32
CA LYS A 139 8.03 -11.19 19.42
C LYS A 139 9.13 -10.71 20.35
N MET A 140 10.37 -11.12 20.14
CA MET A 140 11.51 -10.65 20.93
C MET A 140 11.83 -9.19 20.64
N THR A 141 12.13 -8.43 21.70
CA THR A 141 12.51 -7.02 21.57
C THR A 141 13.89 -6.90 20.93
N ILE A 142 14.06 -6.02 19.94
CA ILE A 142 15.37 -5.53 19.52
C ILE A 142 15.76 -4.42 20.49
N PRO A 143 16.84 -4.60 21.30
CA PRO A 143 17.22 -3.65 22.35
C PRO A 143 17.80 -2.36 21.79
N CYS A 144 18.15 -1.41 22.66
CA CYS A 144 18.80 -0.14 22.40
C CYS A 144 17.88 0.98 21.83
N LEU A 145 18.36 2.21 21.89
CA LEU A 145 17.83 3.34 21.11
C LEU A 145 18.31 3.18 19.67
N LYS A 146 17.40 3.24 18.70
CA LYS A 146 17.65 2.78 17.33
C LYS A 146 17.26 3.82 16.28
N LYS A 147 17.87 3.71 15.10
CA LYS A 147 17.48 4.37 13.85
C LYS A 147 17.23 3.32 12.78
N VAL A 148 16.41 3.67 11.79
CA VAL A 148 16.14 2.82 10.63
C VAL A 148 16.64 3.52 9.39
N TRP A 149 17.35 2.80 8.54
CA TRP A 149 17.94 3.27 7.30
C TRP A 149 17.45 2.41 6.16
N ARG A 150 17.13 3.02 5.03
CA ARG A 150 16.83 2.29 3.79
C ARG A 150 18.04 2.31 2.90
N ILE A 151 18.45 1.13 2.45
CA ILE A 151 19.55 0.91 1.55
C ILE A 151 19.03 0.87 0.13
N TYR A 152 19.63 1.66 -0.77
CA TYR A 152 19.27 1.75 -2.17
C TYR A 152 20.42 1.33 -3.05
N ASP A 153 20.12 0.66 -4.17
CA ASP A 153 21.08 0.42 -5.24
C ASP A 153 21.36 1.69 -6.07
N GLN A 154 22.15 1.52 -7.13
CA GLN A 154 22.53 2.62 -8.04
C GLN A 154 21.33 3.15 -8.85
N ASP A 155 20.30 2.34 -9.06
CA ASP A 155 19.09 2.70 -9.79
C ASP A 155 18.01 3.29 -8.86
N GLY A 156 18.32 3.47 -7.58
CA GLY A 156 17.41 4.00 -6.57
C GLY A 156 16.33 3.01 -6.11
N LYS A 157 16.54 1.71 -6.34
CA LYS A 157 15.66 0.66 -5.81
C LYS A 157 16.04 0.31 -4.37
N ALA A 158 15.04 0.19 -3.52
CA ALA A 158 15.20 -0.19 -2.13
C ALA A 158 15.57 -1.67 -2.02
N MET A 159 16.74 -1.95 -1.48
CA MET A 159 17.29 -3.31 -1.36
C MET A 159 16.93 -3.96 -0.02
N ALA A 160 17.05 -3.21 1.07
CA ALA A 160 16.77 -3.64 2.43
C ALA A 160 16.63 -2.43 3.34
N ASP A 161 16.07 -2.64 4.54
CA ASP A 161 16.14 -1.67 5.64
C ASP A 161 17.12 -2.18 6.70
N LEU A 162 17.97 -1.28 7.18
CA LEU A 162 18.98 -1.53 8.22
C LEU A 162 18.54 -0.86 9.53
N ILE A 163 18.50 -1.63 10.61
CA ILE A 163 18.31 -1.09 11.96
C ILE A 163 19.68 -0.98 12.64
N THR A 164 20.02 0.23 13.11
CA THR A 164 21.26 0.52 13.82
C THR A 164 20.99 1.01 15.24
N MET A 165 22.00 1.03 16.09
CA MET A 165 21.97 1.91 17.25
C MET A 165 21.95 3.38 16.82
N ALA A 166 21.39 4.26 17.63
CA ALA A 166 21.18 5.68 17.28
C ALA A 166 22.50 6.46 17.12
N ASP A 167 23.57 5.99 17.74
CA ASP A 167 24.91 6.56 17.70
C ASP A 167 25.81 6.02 16.57
N GLU A 168 25.34 5.01 15.83
CA GLU A 168 26.12 4.46 14.71
C GLU A 168 26.09 5.42 13.50
N VAL A 169 27.24 5.51 12.85
CA VAL A 169 27.40 6.17 11.56
C VAL A 169 27.30 5.10 10.48
N VAL A 170 26.41 5.31 9.51
CA VAL A 170 26.20 4.39 8.39
C VAL A 170 27.05 4.84 7.21
N GLU A 171 28.12 4.09 6.92
CA GLU A 171 29.01 4.33 5.79
C GLU A 171 28.79 3.25 4.73
N THR A 172 28.62 3.66 3.47
CA THR A 172 28.33 2.74 2.36
C THR A 172 29.49 2.60 1.38
N GLN A 173 30.59 3.38 1.56
CA GLN A 173 31.72 3.43 0.62
C GLN A 173 32.41 2.09 0.42
N HIS A 174 32.48 1.26 1.47
CA HIS A 174 33.13 -0.06 1.45
C HIS A 174 32.11 -1.22 1.47
N GLY A 175 30.86 -0.92 1.22
CA GLY A 175 29.77 -1.86 1.41
C GLY A 175 29.26 -1.87 2.85
N ILE A 176 28.07 -2.43 3.03
CA ILE A 176 27.41 -2.54 4.33
C ILE A 176 26.85 -3.95 4.51
N THR A 177 27.19 -4.59 5.63
CA THR A 177 26.71 -5.94 5.95
C THR A 177 25.57 -5.86 6.95
N LEU A 178 24.49 -6.55 6.65
CA LEU A 178 23.27 -6.64 7.42
C LEU A 178 23.11 -8.07 7.95
N PHE A 179 22.57 -8.20 9.17
CA PHE A 179 22.43 -9.48 9.90
C PHE A 179 20.95 -9.73 10.22
N ASP A 180 20.42 -10.88 9.74
CA ASP A 180 19.01 -11.25 9.99
C ASP A 180 18.79 -11.52 11.49
N PRO A 181 17.81 -10.86 12.13
CA PRO A 181 17.56 -11.01 13.56
C PRO A 181 16.87 -12.33 13.93
N ILE A 182 16.31 -13.06 12.98
CA ILE A 182 15.56 -14.32 13.19
C ILE A 182 16.42 -15.48 12.72
N GLU A 183 16.84 -15.45 11.47
CA GLU A 183 17.71 -16.47 10.86
C GLU A 183 19.19 -16.09 11.08
N THR A 184 19.67 -16.24 12.29
CA THR A 184 20.94 -15.69 12.80
C THR A 184 22.20 -16.14 12.06
N TRP A 185 22.11 -17.09 11.15
CA TRP A 185 23.19 -17.53 10.25
C TRP A 185 23.20 -16.74 8.93
N LYS A 186 22.16 -15.94 8.66
CA LYS A 186 22.08 -15.15 7.42
C LYS A 186 22.68 -13.77 7.63
N GLU A 187 23.52 -13.42 6.67
CA GLU A 187 24.06 -12.08 6.50
C GLU A 187 24.07 -11.72 5.02
N CYS A 188 23.99 -10.45 4.71
CA CYS A 188 24.03 -9.96 3.35
C CYS A 188 24.86 -8.67 3.29
N THR A 189 25.82 -8.62 2.35
CA THR A 189 26.64 -7.42 2.12
C THR A 189 26.20 -6.72 0.85
N TYR A 190 25.82 -5.45 0.99
CA TYR A 190 25.46 -4.58 -0.12
C TYR A 190 26.64 -3.66 -0.46
N VAL A 191 27.06 -3.66 -1.71
CA VAL A 191 28.10 -2.81 -2.26
C VAL A 191 27.52 -1.83 -3.28
N ASN A 192 28.23 -0.73 -3.55
CA ASN A 192 27.76 0.30 -4.49
C ASN A 192 26.34 0.79 -4.18
N CYS A 193 26.07 1.01 -2.91
CA CYS A 193 24.75 1.39 -2.41
C CYS A 193 24.77 2.75 -1.71
N THR A 194 23.59 3.32 -1.48
CA THR A 194 23.38 4.51 -0.68
C THR A 194 22.43 4.21 0.48
N ALA A 195 22.53 4.96 1.58
CA ALA A 195 21.69 4.79 2.74
C ALA A 195 20.97 6.10 3.09
N ARG A 196 19.67 6.02 3.37
CA ARG A 196 18.86 7.14 3.85
C ARG A 196 18.21 6.80 5.19
N CYS A 197 18.42 7.65 6.19
CA CYS A 197 17.72 7.53 7.46
C CYS A 197 16.22 7.79 7.27
N LEU A 198 15.38 6.87 7.77
CA LEU A 198 13.91 6.96 7.72
C LEU A 198 13.34 7.64 8.97
N SER A 199 14.13 7.76 10.04
CA SER A 199 13.68 8.37 11.29
C SER A 199 13.64 9.90 11.16
N THR A 200 12.48 10.49 11.45
CA THR A 200 12.28 11.94 11.46
C THR A 200 11.86 12.37 12.85
N PRO A 201 12.52 13.40 13.46
CA PRO A 201 12.10 13.88 14.76
C PRO A 201 10.73 14.57 14.66
N ILE A 202 9.82 14.21 15.55
CA ILE A 202 8.48 14.79 15.65
C ILE A 202 8.39 15.77 16.83
N TYR A 203 9.00 15.38 17.96
CA TYR A 203 9.09 16.20 19.16
C TYR A 203 10.53 16.25 19.66
N GLU A 204 10.98 17.43 20.04
CA GLU A 204 12.26 17.66 20.74
C GLU A 204 12.02 18.51 21.97
N ASN A 205 12.49 18.05 23.14
CA ASN A 205 12.32 18.76 24.43
C ASN A 205 10.87 19.16 24.70
N GLY A 206 9.90 18.28 24.41
CA GLY A 206 8.47 18.50 24.59
C GLY A 206 7.81 19.42 23.56
N LYS A 207 8.54 19.95 22.60
CA LYS A 207 8.02 20.80 21.53
C LYS A 207 7.93 20.03 20.23
N ARG A 208 6.81 20.19 19.51
CA ARG A 208 6.65 19.64 18.18
C ARG A 208 7.56 20.38 17.20
N VAL A 209 8.46 19.64 16.54
CA VAL A 209 9.39 20.16 15.52
C VAL A 209 9.00 19.76 14.10
N TYR A 210 8.07 18.83 13.95
CA TYR A 210 7.61 18.34 12.66
C TYR A 210 6.41 19.12 12.14
N ASN A 211 6.52 19.65 10.92
CA ASN A 211 5.41 20.23 10.18
C ASN A 211 4.73 19.16 9.33
N SER A 212 3.44 18.91 9.56
CA SER A 212 2.69 17.95 8.77
C SER A 212 2.60 18.42 7.32
N PRO A 213 2.99 17.59 6.34
CA PRO A 213 2.83 17.90 4.92
C PRO A 213 1.36 17.91 4.53
N SER A 214 1.05 18.48 3.36
CA SER A 214 -0.29 18.41 2.78
C SER A 214 -0.67 16.98 2.39
N LEU A 215 -1.97 16.70 2.25
CA LEU A 215 -2.44 15.37 1.80
C LEU A 215 -1.87 14.99 0.43
N ASP A 216 -1.75 15.96 -0.48
CA ASP A 216 -1.19 15.72 -1.81
C ASP A 216 0.30 15.38 -1.74
N ASP A 217 1.06 16.01 -0.85
CA ASP A 217 2.48 15.69 -0.65
C ASP A 217 2.64 14.30 -0.02
N ILE A 218 1.76 13.92 0.93
CA ILE A 218 1.73 12.56 1.50
C ILE A 218 1.46 11.52 0.40
N LYS A 219 0.49 11.77 -0.50
CA LYS A 219 0.19 10.88 -1.64
C LYS A 219 1.37 10.74 -2.59
N LYS A 220 2.00 11.87 -2.96
CA LYS A 220 3.19 11.87 -3.82
C LYS A 220 4.34 11.10 -3.17
N PHE A 221 4.59 11.34 -1.88
CA PHE A 221 5.61 10.64 -1.12
C PHE A 221 5.35 9.13 -1.09
N CYS A 222 4.14 8.71 -0.74
CA CYS A 222 3.75 7.30 -0.72
C CYS A 222 3.99 6.64 -2.09
N LYS A 223 3.49 7.25 -3.17
CA LYS A 223 3.69 6.74 -4.53
C LYS A 223 5.17 6.62 -4.89
N ALA A 224 5.98 7.62 -4.55
CA ALA A 224 7.42 7.60 -4.80
C ALA A 224 8.11 6.48 -4.01
N GLN A 225 7.79 6.31 -2.72
CA GLN A 225 8.40 5.27 -1.89
C GLN A 225 8.01 3.85 -2.35
N VAL A 226 6.73 3.60 -2.65
CA VAL A 226 6.29 2.32 -3.22
C VAL A 226 6.96 2.04 -4.57
N GLY A 227 7.20 3.07 -5.38
CA GLY A 227 7.91 2.97 -6.66
C GLY A 227 9.37 2.52 -6.53
N THR A 228 10.01 2.70 -5.36
CA THR A 228 11.38 2.19 -5.11
C THR A 228 11.42 0.69 -4.83
N LEU A 229 10.30 0.07 -4.44
CA LEU A 229 10.25 -1.37 -4.15
C LEU A 229 10.25 -2.19 -5.43
N TRP A 230 10.82 -3.40 -5.38
CA TRP A 230 10.76 -4.37 -6.47
C TRP A 230 9.34 -4.86 -6.71
N ASP A 231 9.04 -5.28 -7.91
CA ASP A 231 7.72 -5.78 -8.28
C ASP A 231 7.36 -7.06 -7.51
N GLU A 232 8.37 -7.91 -7.22
CA GLU A 232 8.22 -9.14 -6.45
C GLU A 232 7.71 -8.89 -5.02
N VAL A 233 8.17 -7.81 -4.38
CA VAL A 233 7.71 -7.43 -3.02
C VAL A 233 6.28 -6.87 -3.04
N LYS A 234 5.84 -6.31 -4.17
CA LYS A 234 4.53 -5.68 -4.35
C LYS A 234 3.43 -6.65 -4.80
N ARG A 235 3.70 -7.93 -4.96
CA ARG A 235 2.70 -8.93 -5.37
C ARG A 235 1.58 -9.04 -4.33
N PHE A 236 0.35 -9.23 -4.79
CA PHE A 236 -0.78 -9.51 -3.91
C PHE A 236 -0.69 -10.90 -3.28
N GLU A 237 -0.18 -11.88 -4.04
CA GLU A 237 -0.05 -13.26 -3.62
C GLU A 237 1.42 -13.66 -3.61
N ASN A 238 1.82 -14.34 -2.55
CA ASN A 238 3.19 -14.82 -2.34
C ASN A 238 4.24 -13.72 -2.62
N PRO A 239 4.17 -12.55 -1.93
CA PRO A 239 5.16 -11.51 -2.11
C PRO A 239 6.54 -11.99 -1.66
N HIS A 240 7.59 -11.52 -2.32
CA HIS A 240 8.95 -11.74 -1.84
C HIS A 240 9.13 -11.00 -0.51
N ARG A 241 9.80 -11.63 0.46
CA ARG A 241 10.12 -11.00 1.74
C ARG A 241 11.04 -9.80 1.52
N TYR A 242 10.66 -8.65 2.05
CA TYR A 242 11.53 -7.49 2.14
C TYR A 242 12.41 -7.62 3.39
N TYR A 243 13.71 -7.42 3.25
CA TYR A 243 14.66 -7.62 4.34
C TYR A 243 14.72 -6.40 5.26
N VAL A 244 14.65 -6.66 6.58
CA VAL A 244 14.80 -5.66 7.64
C VAL A 244 15.75 -6.23 8.67
N ASP A 245 17.02 -5.88 8.57
CA ASP A 245 18.11 -6.54 9.25
C ASP A 245 18.89 -5.57 10.17
N LEU A 246 19.81 -6.10 10.95
CA LEU A 246 20.52 -5.37 11.99
C LEU A 246 21.95 -5.02 11.55
N SER A 247 22.50 -3.91 12.09
CA SER A 247 23.94 -3.67 12.09
C SER A 247 24.69 -4.70 12.94
N GLN A 248 25.97 -4.90 12.66
CA GLN A 248 26.84 -5.80 13.45
C GLN A 248 26.79 -5.44 14.94
N LYS A 249 26.98 -4.16 15.29
CA LYS A 249 26.98 -3.69 16.68
C LYS A 249 25.66 -3.99 17.41
N LEU A 250 24.53 -3.75 16.74
CA LEU A 250 23.22 -4.03 17.30
C LEU A 250 22.95 -5.53 17.40
N TRP A 251 23.38 -6.33 16.41
CA TRP A 251 23.28 -7.77 16.40
C TRP A 251 24.09 -8.40 17.54
N ASP A 252 25.34 -7.97 17.76
CA ASP A 252 26.22 -8.43 18.84
C ASP A 252 25.63 -8.09 20.21
N THR A 253 25.14 -6.87 20.38
CA THR A 253 24.50 -6.44 21.63
C THR A 253 23.25 -7.27 21.94
N ARG A 254 22.39 -7.49 20.95
CA ARG A 254 21.21 -8.35 21.09
C ARG A 254 21.59 -9.77 21.44
N SER A 255 22.57 -10.36 20.76
CA SER A 255 23.03 -11.73 20.98
C SER A 255 23.64 -11.93 22.35
N THR A 256 24.40 -10.94 22.84
CA THR A 256 24.97 -10.94 24.18
C THR A 256 23.89 -10.89 25.27
N LEU A 257 22.89 -10.02 25.10
CA LEU A 257 21.76 -9.94 26.01
C LEU A 257 20.92 -11.22 26.03
N LEU A 258 20.66 -11.82 24.87
CA LEU A 258 19.97 -13.10 24.77
C LEU A 258 20.70 -14.18 25.58
N LYS A 259 22.00 -14.34 25.37
CA LYS A 259 22.84 -15.32 26.13
C LYS A 259 22.81 -15.07 27.64
N LYS A 260 22.76 -13.80 28.06
CA LYS A 260 22.72 -13.41 29.47
C LYS A 260 21.36 -13.71 30.12
N LEU A 261 20.28 -13.51 29.42
CA LEU A 261 18.92 -13.63 29.94
C LEU A 261 18.33 -15.05 29.80
N SER A 262 18.93 -15.89 28.94
CA SER A 262 18.53 -17.28 28.73
C SER A 262 19.15 -18.25 29.73
N LYS A 263 20.01 -17.75 30.63
CA LYS A 263 20.62 -18.52 31.77
C LYS A 263 19.74 -18.37 33.01
#